data_edfa31982dc179e720932a6cd4b94848
#
_entry.id   edfa31982dc179e720932a6cd4b94848
#
_cell.length_a   1.000
_cell.length_b   1.000
_cell.length_c   1.000
_cell.angle_alpha   90.00
_cell.angle_beta   90.00
_cell.angle_gamma   90.00
#
_symmetry.space_group_name_H-M   'P 1'
#
loop_
_entity.id
_entity.type
_entity.pdbx_description
1 polymer ?
#
loop_
_entity_poly.entity_id
_entity_poly.type
_entity_poly.pdbx_seq_one_letter_code
_entity_poly.pdbx_strand_id
1 'polypeptide(L)'
;TNHLEDTFFKYTKKLKPGHYFIYKNGKIDVKSYFKPFYEKENNSYEYYEKLVKETLESSIKYHQISDVEVGSYLSGGVDSSYVVSLAKPNKTFTVGFEGKGFSEIEYAKSLSDHFHVKHYSKVITGDEFFDILPTIQYHCDEPSANVSTVPLYFLSKLARSQVKVVLSGEGADEMFGGYNEYNDSKIEKIYLSLPLFIRSGIAKVIKPLPYFKGKHTLIKYGKDISKRYYNKTEMFLPEEIPEILNKKYISDISPYDLCKPFHDETKGKNDILRKMYIDLNFWLPNDILLKADKMSMANSVELRVPFLDKEVWNISKKLPTKYMVHDGQTKYIFRKVAEKVIPEEWAKRRKLGFPVPFGNWIQEEKYYKKVKEMFNKDFVSEFFDKDKINEMLDNHYNNIERNGKKIYTIYTFLIWYERFFITEK
;
A
#
# COMPACT_ATOMS: atom_id res chain seq x y z
N THR A 1 7.42 0.41 8.19
CA THR A 1 8.29 0.65 7.01
C THR A 1 9.43 1.53 7.41
N ASN A 2 10.67 1.12 7.11
CA ASN A 2 11.84 1.95 7.31
C ASN A 2 11.86 3.10 6.31
N HIS A 3 12.36 4.23 6.78
CA HIS A 3 12.41 5.42 5.98
C HIS A 3 13.77 5.60 5.33
N LEU A 4 13.75 5.98 4.05
CA LEU A 4 14.92 6.44 3.31
C LEU A 4 16.05 5.38 3.26
N GLU A 5 17.15 5.64 3.96
CA GLU A 5 18.36 4.82 3.93
C GLU A 5 18.45 3.82 5.08
N ASP A 6 17.68 4.02 6.16
CA ASP A 6 17.82 3.24 7.38
C ASP A 6 17.24 1.82 7.22
N THR A 7 17.83 0.88 7.95
CA THR A 7 17.37 -0.50 8.09
C THR A 7 17.23 -0.89 9.55
N PHE A 8 16.59 -2.04 9.82
CA PHE A 8 16.58 -2.63 11.15
C PHE A 8 17.93 -3.25 11.55
N PHE A 9 18.90 -3.30 10.64
CA PHE A 9 20.22 -3.86 10.90
C PHE A 9 21.25 -2.76 11.09
N LYS A 10 21.98 -2.81 12.23
CA LYS A 10 23.07 -1.90 12.52
C LYS A 10 24.13 -2.00 11.40
N TYR A 11 24.64 -0.86 10.96
CA TYR A 11 25.64 -0.74 9.89
C TYR A 11 25.19 -1.10 8.46
N THR A 12 23.91 -1.40 8.26
CA THR A 12 23.36 -1.67 6.94
C THR A 12 22.48 -0.50 6.51
N LYS A 13 22.70 0.00 5.30
CA LYS A 13 21.93 1.09 4.70
C LYS A 13 21.32 0.65 3.38
N LYS A 14 20.17 1.18 3.05
CA LYS A 14 19.53 1.03 1.72
C LYS A 14 19.92 2.18 0.81
N LEU A 15 20.16 1.88 -0.47
CA LEU A 15 20.23 2.93 -1.48
C LEU A 15 18.83 3.47 -1.74
N LYS A 16 18.66 4.79 -1.72
CA LYS A 16 17.37 5.43 -2.01
C LYS A 16 16.89 5.15 -3.43
N PRO A 17 15.58 5.03 -3.67
CA PRO A 17 15.04 5.02 -5.01
C PRO A 17 15.52 6.21 -5.83
N GLY A 18 15.75 6.00 -7.15
CA GLY A 18 16.23 7.07 -8.03
C GLY A 18 17.68 7.51 -7.80
N HIS A 19 18.47 6.72 -7.09
CA HIS A 19 19.88 6.99 -6.83
C HIS A 19 20.76 5.85 -7.32
N TYR A 20 22.03 6.18 -7.59
CA TYR A 20 23.11 5.21 -7.80
C TYR A 20 24.32 5.63 -6.97
N PHE A 21 25.22 4.71 -6.71
CA PHE A 21 26.49 5.03 -6.08
C PHE A 21 27.68 4.57 -6.91
N ILE A 22 28.80 5.26 -6.74
CA ILE A 22 30.09 4.89 -7.29
C ILE A 22 31.01 4.59 -6.12
N TYR A 23 31.57 3.35 -6.08
CA TYR A 23 32.62 2.99 -5.12
C TYR A 23 33.98 3.06 -5.80
N LYS A 24 34.85 3.92 -5.28
CA LYS A 24 36.24 4.07 -5.79
C LYS A 24 37.18 4.46 -4.65
N ASN A 25 38.32 3.78 -4.56
CA ASN A 25 39.37 4.10 -3.57
C ASN A 25 38.85 4.16 -2.12
N GLY A 26 38.01 3.22 -1.70
CA GLY A 26 37.45 3.15 -0.35
C GLY A 26 36.35 4.17 -0.05
N LYS A 27 35.94 4.98 -1.03
CA LYS A 27 34.90 6.00 -0.87
C LYS A 27 33.65 5.66 -1.69
N ILE A 28 32.48 5.92 -1.10
CA ILE A 28 31.17 5.82 -1.77
C ILE A 28 30.69 7.23 -2.08
N ASP A 29 30.37 7.49 -3.36
CA ASP A 29 29.73 8.72 -3.83
C ASP A 29 28.32 8.39 -4.32
N VAL A 30 27.28 8.91 -3.63
CA VAL A 30 25.87 8.64 -3.94
C VAL A 30 25.28 9.80 -4.72
N LYS A 31 24.64 9.51 -5.87
CA LYS A 31 24.04 10.51 -6.75
C LYS A 31 22.61 10.18 -7.09
N SER A 32 21.76 11.22 -7.18
CA SER A 32 20.39 11.06 -7.68
C SER A 32 20.38 11.19 -9.19
N TYR A 33 19.70 10.28 -9.88
CA TYR A 33 19.42 10.36 -11.32
C TYR A 33 17.92 10.59 -11.60
N PHE A 34 17.07 10.39 -10.60
CA PHE A 34 15.63 10.59 -10.73
C PHE A 34 15.05 11.11 -9.42
N LYS A 35 14.20 12.14 -9.53
CA LYS A 35 13.37 12.64 -8.44
C LYS A 35 11.99 12.93 -9.01
N PRO A 36 10.90 12.42 -8.42
CA PRO A 36 9.57 12.78 -8.87
C PRO A 36 9.30 14.27 -8.61
N PHE A 37 8.66 14.94 -9.54
CA PHE A 37 8.20 16.32 -9.40
C PHE A 37 7.00 16.56 -10.29
N TYR A 38 6.09 17.43 -9.85
CA TYR A 38 4.89 17.77 -10.62
C TYR A 38 5.07 19.07 -11.39
N GLU A 39 4.80 19.01 -12.67
CA GLU A 39 4.75 20.14 -13.58
C GLU A 39 3.33 20.73 -13.63
N LYS A 40 3.21 22.01 -13.98
CA LYS A 40 1.91 22.64 -14.21
C LYS A 40 1.72 22.82 -15.71
N GLU A 41 0.83 22.02 -16.29
CA GLU A 41 0.31 22.23 -17.63
C GLU A 41 -1.20 22.45 -17.59
N ASN A 42 -1.74 23.17 -18.56
CA ASN A 42 -3.17 23.46 -18.62
C ASN A 42 -3.68 23.20 -20.04
N ASN A 43 -3.86 21.91 -20.34
CA ASN A 43 -4.48 21.47 -21.59
C ASN A 43 -5.92 21.01 -21.34
N SER A 44 -6.67 20.75 -22.44
CA SER A 44 -8.05 20.29 -22.35
C SER A 44 -8.15 18.85 -21.79
N TYR A 45 -9.34 18.48 -21.36
CA TYR A 45 -9.63 17.12 -20.89
C TYR A 45 -9.38 16.09 -22.01
N GLU A 46 -9.86 16.38 -23.22
CA GLU A 46 -9.75 15.51 -24.41
C GLU A 46 -8.28 15.28 -24.79
N TYR A 47 -7.43 16.30 -24.66
CA TYR A 47 -6.00 16.18 -24.87
C TYR A 47 -5.39 15.15 -23.93
N TYR A 48 -5.66 15.27 -22.62
CA TYR A 48 -5.11 14.34 -21.63
C TYR A 48 -5.74 12.95 -21.74
N GLU A 49 -7.05 12.85 -22.03
CA GLU A 49 -7.70 11.55 -22.19
C GLU A 49 -7.08 10.73 -23.33
N LYS A 50 -6.84 11.39 -24.48
CA LYS A 50 -6.14 10.79 -25.61
C LYS A 50 -4.73 10.36 -25.23
N LEU A 51 -3.98 11.24 -24.60
CA LEU A 51 -2.58 10.98 -24.23
C LEU A 51 -2.45 9.85 -23.22
N VAL A 52 -3.28 9.81 -22.18
CA VAL A 52 -3.34 8.72 -21.20
C VAL A 52 -3.63 7.40 -21.88
N LYS A 53 -4.63 7.36 -22.79
CA LYS A 53 -4.96 6.15 -23.54
C LYS A 53 -3.78 5.64 -24.36
N GLU A 54 -3.24 6.46 -25.24
CA GLU A 54 -2.16 6.08 -26.17
C GLU A 54 -0.89 5.62 -25.39
N THR A 55 -0.57 6.30 -24.31
CA THR A 55 0.62 5.94 -23.50
C THR A 55 0.42 4.65 -22.73
N LEU A 56 -0.73 4.43 -22.13
CA LEU A 56 -1.00 3.17 -21.43
C LEU A 56 -1.05 1.98 -22.40
N GLU A 57 -1.65 2.13 -23.61
CA GLU A 57 -1.63 1.11 -24.65
C GLU A 57 -0.18 0.78 -25.08
N SER A 58 0.65 1.81 -25.29
CA SER A 58 2.07 1.64 -25.61
C SER A 58 2.84 0.96 -24.48
N SER A 59 2.67 1.42 -23.23
CA SER A 59 3.33 0.84 -22.08
C SER A 59 2.99 -0.64 -21.88
N ILE A 60 1.70 -0.98 -21.94
CA ILE A 60 1.27 -2.38 -21.77
C ILE A 60 1.85 -3.26 -22.88
N LYS A 61 1.86 -2.78 -24.12
CA LYS A 61 2.49 -3.50 -25.25
C LYS A 61 3.99 -3.70 -25.02
N TYR A 62 4.69 -2.69 -24.52
CA TYR A 62 6.13 -2.76 -24.25
C TYR A 62 6.44 -3.78 -23.15
N HIS A 63 5.63 -3.84 -22.11
CA HIS A 63 5.80 -4.76 -20.99
C HIS A 63 5.45 -6.23 -21.34
N GLN A 64 4.91 -6.49 -22.52
CA GLN A 64 4.71 -7.86 -23.03
C GLN A 64 5.90 -8.44 -23.79
N ILE A 65 6.93 -7.63 -24.12
CA ILE A 65 8.13 -8.11 -24.81
C ILE A 65 8.87 -9.10 -23.91
N SER A 66 8.90 -10.37 -24.31
CA SER A 66 9.45 -11.45 -23.49
C SER A 66 9.76 -12.68 -24.38
N ASP A 67 10.83 -13.42 -24.01
CA ASP A 67 11.17 -14.72 -24.62
C ASP A 67 10.32 -15.88 -24.06
N VAL A 68 9.52 -15.61 -23.02
CA VAL A 68 8.67 -16.58 -22.36
C VAL A 68 7.24 -16.07 -22.29
N GLU A 69 6.28 -16.96 -22.05
CA GLU A 69 4.86 -16.60 -21.91
C GLU A 69 4.66 -15.61 -20.76
N VAL A 70 3.91 -14.54 -21.04
CA VAL A 70 3.53 -13.50 -20.08
C VAL A 70 2.08 -13.72 -19.65
N GLY A 71 1.87 -13.91 -18.35
CA GLY A 71 0.54 -13.94 -17.73
C GLY A 71 0.16 -12.59 -17.14
N SER A 72 -0.97 -12.54 -16.41
CA SER A 72 -1.37 -11.32 -15.69
C SER A 72 -2.06 -11.65 -14.36
N TYR A 73 -1.77 -10.86 -13.34
CA TYR A 73 -2.60 -10.83 -12.13
C TYR A 73 -3.91 -10.13 -12.44
N LEU A 74 -5.00 -10.64 -11.86
CA LEU A 74 -6.34 -10.10 -12.09
C LEU A 74 -7.12 -10.11 -10.77
N SER A 75 -7.48 -8.93 -10.28
CA SER A 75 -8.29 -8.78 -9.06
C SER A 75 -9.76 -8.43 -9.34
N GLY A 76 -10.12 -8.25 -10.62
CA GLY A 76 -11.43 -7.71 -10.98
C GLY A 76 -11.59 -6.20 -10.67
N GLY A 77 -10.56 -5.52 -10.19
CA GLY A 77 -10.50 -4.05 -10.10
C GLY A 77 -10.14 -3.41 -11.43
N VAL A 78 -10.47 -2.12 -11.62
CA VAL A 78 -10.28 -1.41 -12.89
C VAL A 78 -8.86 -1.49 -13.44
N ASP A 79 -7.85 -1.44 -12.56
CA ASP A 79 -6.42 -1.39 -12.94
C ASP A 79 -5.98 -2.69 -13.63
N SER A 80 -6.16 -3.82 -12.95
CA SER A 80 -5.81 -5.15 -13.47
C SER A 80 -6.70 -5.54 -14.64
N SER A 81 -7.98 -5.16 -14.62
CA SER A 81 -8.92 -5.40 -15.72
C SER A 81 -8.49 -4.68 -16.99
N TYR A 82 -8.04 -3.43 -16.87
CA TYR A 82 -7.51 -2.65 -17.99
C TYR A 82 -6.25 -3.28 -18.59
N VAL A 83 -5.32 -3.71 -17.73
CA VAL A 83 -4.12 -4.41 -18.20
C VAL A 83 -4.48 -5.68 -18.96
N VAL A 84 -5.36 -6.52 -18.42
CA VAL A 84 -5.78 -7.77 -19.07
C VAL A 84 -6.50 -7.52 -20.38
N SER A 85 -7.36 -6.50 -20.45
CA SER A 85 -8.13 -6.19 -21.67
C SER A 85 -7.24 -5.80 -22.86
N LEU A 86 -6.13 -5.11 -22.60
CA LEU A 86 -5.18 -4.67 -23.63
C LEU A 86 -4.10 -5.70 -23.91
N ALA A 87 -3.55 -6.31 -22.84
CA ALA A 87 -2.49 -7.31 -23.00
C ALA A 87 -3.00 -8.62 -23.60
N LYS A 88 -4.26 -8.99 -23.33
CA LYS A 88 -4.87 -10.26 -23.74
C LYS A 88 -3.97 -11.47 -23.50
N PRO A 89 -3.48 -11.63 -22.24
CA PRO A 89 -2.61 -12.75 -21.90
C PRO A 89 -3.34 -14.07 -22.04
N ASN A 90 -2.64 -15.18 -22.28
CA ASN A 90 -3.29 -16.50 -22.31
C ASN A 90 -3.77 -16.96 -20.93
N LYS A 91 -3.17 -16.41 -19.85
CA LYS A 91 -3.42 -16.87 -18.49
C LYS A 91 -3.54 -15.69 -17.52
N THR A 92 -4.56 -15.79 -16.63
CA THR A 92 -4.74 -14.85 -15.52
C THR A 92 -4.77 -15.58 -14.19
N PHE A 93 -4.38 -14.87 -13.12
CA PHE A 93 -4.22 -15.44 -11.79
C PHE A 93 -4.89 -14.56 -10.74
N THR A 94 -5.62 -15.20 -9.80
CA THR A 94 -6.29 -14.54 -8.69
C THR A 94 -6.19 -15.39 -7.44
N VAL A 95 -6.10 -14.75 -6.27
CA VAL A 95 -6.29 -15.41 -4.99
C VAL A 95 -7.38 -14.71 -4.20
N GLY A 96 -8.04 -15.45 -3.33
CA GLY A 96 -9.04 -14.95 -2.39
C GLY A 96 -8.92 -15.68 -1.07
N PHE A 97 -9.76 -15.32 -0.12
CA PHE A 97 -9.84 -15.96 1.19
C PHE A 97 -11.23 -16.56 1.38
N GLU A 98 -11.33 -17.50 2.29
CA GLU A 98 -12.61 -18.04 2.74
C GLU A 98 -13.46 -16.94 3.40
N GLY A 99 -14.76 -17.04 3.23
CA GLY A 99 -15.72 -16.13 3.82
C GLY A 99 -16.29 -15.07 2.87
N LYS A 100 -17.49 -14.61 3.17
CA LYS A 100 -18.22 -13.63 2.35
C LYS A 100 -17.51 -12.27 2.39
N GLY A 101 -17.21 -11.73 1.21
CA GLY A 101 -16.57 -10.40 1.06
C GLY A 101 -15.04 -10.40 1.10
N PHE A 102 -14.40 -11.57 1.21
CA PHE A 102 -12.94 -11.71 1.21
C PHE A 102 -12.38 -12.35 -0.06
N SER A 103 -13.18 -12.49 -1.11
CA SER A 103 -12.75 -13.04 -2.39
C SER A 103 -13.29 -12.23 -3.55
N GLU A 104 -12.43 -11.98 -4.53
CA GLU A 104 -12.77 -11.35 -5.82
C GLU A 104 -12.67 -12.37 -6.98
N ILE A 105 -12.51 -13.66 -6.66
CA ILE A 105 -12.28 -14.74 -7.64
C ILE A 105 -13.39 -14.79 -8.69
N GLU A 106 -14.66 -14.72 -8.28
CA GLU A 106 -15.79 -14.77 -9.22
C GLU A 106 -15.79 -13.61 -10.22
N TYR A 107 -15.43 -12.41 -9.76
CA TYR A 107 -15.32 -11.23 -10.64
C TYR A 107 -14.16 -11.37 -11.63
N ALA A 108 -13.01 -11.83 -11.15
CA ALA A 108 -11.84 -12.04 -11.99
C ALA A 108 -12.11 -13.16 -13.01
N LYS A 109 -12.79 -14.24 -12.60
CA LYS A 109 -13.20 -15.32 -13.48
C LYS A 109 -14.15 -14.82 -14.56
N SER A 110 -15.21 -14.11 -14.18
CA SER A 110 -16.19 -13.56 -15.13
C SER A 110 -15.53 -12.67 -16.19
N LEU A 111 -14.57 -11.82 -15.79
CA LEU A 111 -13.83 -11.01 -16.75
C LEU A 111 -12.91 -11.86 -17.65
N SER A 112 -12.26 -12.87 -17.09
CA SER A 112 -11.42 -13.78 -17.87
C SER A 112 -12.25 -14.57 -18.91
N ASP A 113 -13.43 -15.02 -18.52
CA ASP A 113 -14.37 -15.69 -19.42
C ASP A 113 -14.84 -14.74 -20.54
N HIS A 114 -15.12 -13.48 -20.22
CA HIS A 114 -15.49 -12.45 -21.20
C HIS A 114 -14.39 -12.23 -22.26
N PHE A 115 -13.12 -12.26 -21.86
CA PHE A 115 -11.98 -12.13 -22.79
C PHE A 115 -11.45 -13.46 -23.32
N HIS A 116 -12.09 -14.59 -23.00
CA HIS A 116 -11.67 -15.95 -23.38
C HIS A 116 -10.25 -16.28 -22.94
N VAL A 117 -9.87 -15.84 -21.75
CA VAL A 117 -8.55 -16.06 -21.13
C VAL A 117 -8.65 -17.16 -20.07
N LYS A 118 -7.68 -18.08 -20.05
CA LYS A 118 -7.65 -19.15 -19.05
C LYS A 118 -7.36 -18.57 -17.66
N HIS A 119 -8.27 -18.84 -16.72
CA HIS A 119 -8.20 -18.30 -15.36
C HIS A 119 -7.76 -19.37 -14.34
N TYR A 120 -6.82 -19.00 -13.49
CA TYR A 120 -6.36 -19.82 -12.36
C TYR A 120 -6.65 -19.07 -11.06
N SER A 121 -7.21 -19.77 -10.09
CA SER A 121 -7.50 -19.17 -8.78
C SER A 121 -7.15 -20.10 -7.63
N LYS A 122 -6.91 -19.51 -6.45
CA LYS A 122 -6.68 -20.22 -5.19
C LYS A 122 -7.39 -19.51 -4.06
N VAL A 123 -8.07 -20.26 -3.21
CA VAL A 123 -8.57 -19.81 -1.91
C VAL A 123 -7.51 -20.12 -0.85
N ILE A 124 -7.17 -19.13 -0.04
CA ILE A 124 -6.18 -19.22 1.04
C ILE A 124 -6.94 -19.43 2.36
N THR A 125 -6.58 -20.46 3.09
CA THR A 125 -7.13 -20.74 4.41
C THR A 125 -6.42 -19.97 5.51
N GLY A 126 -7.04 -19.87 6.70
CA GLY A 126 -6.39 -19.29 7.87
C GLY A 126 -5.10 -20.03 8.25
N ASP A 127 -5.09 -21.36 8.16
CA ASP A 127 -3.89 -22.15 8.44
C ASP A 127 -2.75 -21.83 7.50
N GLU A 128 -3.00 -21.84 6.19
CA GLU A 128 -2.00 -21.46 5.20
C GLU A 128 -1.47 -20.04 5.43
N PHE A 129 -2.35 -19.12 5.85
CA PHE A 129 -1.98 -17.75 6.15
C PHE A 129 -0.98 -17.67 7.31
N PHE A 130 -1.31 -18.29 8.45
CA PHE A 130 -0.45 -18.23 9.64
C PHE A 130 0.86 -19.02 9.45
N ASP A 131 0.82 -20.17 8.79
CA ASP A 131 1.98 -21.03 8.61
C ASP A 131 3.02 -20.45 7.66
N ILE A 132 2.61 -19.61 6.69
CA ILE A 132 3.55 -19.01 5.74
C ILE A 132 4.22 -17.74 6.28
N LEU A 133 3.71 -17.10 7.34
CA LEU A 133 4.22 -15.82 7.85
C LEU A 133 5.72 -15.81 8.14
N PRO A 134 6.35 -16.83 8.77
CA PRO A 134 7.79 -16.85 8.99
C PRO A 134 8.60 -16.80 7.67
N THR A 135 8.15 -17.54 6.65
CA THR A 135 8.76 -17.53 5.32
C THR A 135 8.64 -16.16 4.66
N ILE A 136 7.47 -15.53 4.77
CA ILE A 136 7.23 -14.19 4.22
C ILE A 136 8.13 -13.16 4.91
N GLN A 137 8.20 -13.18 6.24
CA GLN A 137 9.06 -12.25 6.98
C GLN A 137 10.55 -12.44 6.63
N TYR A 138 10.97 -13.68 6.40
CA TYR A 138 12.32 -13.97 5.91
C TYR A 138 12.59 -13.31 4.55
N HIS A 139 11.71 -13.51 3.57
CA HIS A 139 11.89 -12.92 2.23
C HIS A 139 11.74 -11.40 2.19
N CYS A 140 11.08 -10.80 3.18
CA CYS A 140 10.98 -9.34 3.28
C CYS A 140 12.25 -8.68 3.81
N ASP A 141 13.20 -9.42 4.38
CA ASP A 141 14.43 -8.98 5.06
C ASP A 141 14.15 -8.12 6.30
N GLU A 142 13.17 -7.25 6.25
CA GLU A 142 12.73 -6.35 7.32
C GLU A 142 11.27 -6.62 7.68
N PRO A 143 10.82 -6.30 8.91
CA PRO A 143 9.47 -6.63 9.34
C PRO A 143 8.41 -5.93 8.48
N SER A 144 7.56 -6.73 7.85
CA SER A 144 6.47 -6.25 7.00
C SER A 144 5.13 -6.45 7.70
N ALA A 145 4.44 -5.35 7.99
CA ALA A 145 3.10 -5.34 8.58
C ALA A 145 1.97 -5.17 7.55
N ASN A 146 2.27 -5.27 6.25
CA ASN A 146 1.24 -5.21 5.23
C ASN A 146 0.60 -6.60 5.04
N VAL A 147 -0.65 -6.75 5.46
CA VAL A 147 -1.38 -8.02 5.37
C VAL A 147 -1.49 -8.57 3.94
N SER A 148 -1.40 -7.69 2.91
CA SER A 148 -1.47 -8.10 1.50
C SER A 148 -0.21 -8.80 0.99
N THR A 149 0.85 -8.88 1.79
CA THR A 149 2.07 -9.65 1.47
C THR A 149 1.75 -11.14 1.31
N VAL A 150 0.89 -11.68 2.19
CA VAL A 150 0.51 -13.11 2.16
C VAL A 150 -0.24 -13.49 0.88
N PRO A 151 -1.36 -12.82 0.50
CA PRO A 151 -2.03 -13.16 -0.74
C PRO A 151 -1.14 -12.96 -1.97
N LEU A 152 -0.24 -11.98 -1.97
CA LEU A 152 0.67 -11.76 -3.08
C LEU A 152 1.72 -12.89 -3.21
N TYR A 153 2.20 -13.44 -2.09
CA TYR A 153 3.04 -14.65 -2.11
C TYR A 153 2.33 -15.82 -2.77
N PHE A 154 1.10 -16.13 -2.33
CA PHE A 154 0.32 -17.24 -2.88
C PHE A 154 -0.08 -17.01 -4.35
N LEU A 155 -0.38 -15.77 -4.72
CA LEU A 155 -0.66 -15.36 -6.09
C LEU A 155 0.56 -15.61 -6.99
N SER A 156 1.74 -15.22 -6.52
CA SER A 156 3.00 -15.46 -7.24
C SER A 156 3.34 -16.96 -7.31
N LYS A 157 3.10 -17.72 -6.25
CA LYS A 157 3.28 -19.18 -6.22
C LYS A 157 2.34 -19.88 -7.22
N LEU A 158 1.10 -19.43 -7.30
CA LEU A 158 0.13 -19.92 -8.29
C LEU A 158 0.59 -19.59 -9.71
N ALA A 159 0.98 -18.36 -9.97
CA ALA A 159 1.46 -17.93 -11.29
C ALA A 159 2.71 -18.72 -11.74
N ARG A 160 3.66 -18.95 -10.82
CA ARG A 160 4.89 -19.69 -11.09
C ARG A 160 4.64 -21.09 -11.64
N SER A 161 3.55 -21.73 -11.25
CA SER A 161 3.19 -23.06 -11.79
C SER A 161 2.85 -23.03 -13.29
N GLN A 162 2.63 -21.86 -13.87
CA GLN A 162 2.13 -21.68 -15.23
C GLN A 162 3.01 -20.79 -16.11
N VAL A 163 3.60 -19.72 -15.54
CA VAL A 163 4.37 -18.70 -16.25
C VAL A 163 5.56 -18.23 -15.40
N LYS A 164 6.52 -17.52 -16.03
CA LYS A 164 7.65 -16.90 -15.35
C LYS A 164 7.53 -15.38 -15.25
N VAL A 165 6.69 -14.78 -16.06
CA VAL A 165 6.48 -13.33 -16.14
C VAL A 165 5.00 -13.03 -16.01
N VAL A 166 4.67 -11.99 -15.24
CA VAL A 166 3.28 -11.52 -15.07
C VAL A 166 3.18 -10.00 -15.13
N LEU A 167 2.07 -9.51 -15.65
CA LEU A 167 1.69 -8.11 -15.58
C LEU A 167 0.84 -7.86 -14.34
N SER A 168 0.95 -6.65 -13.77
CA SER A 168 0.15 -6.18 -12.63
C SER A 168 -0.42 -4.80 -12.88
N GLY A 169 -1.53 -4.49 -12.21
CA GLY A 169 -2.15 -3.17 -12.19
C GLY A 169 -1.58 -2.21 -11.13
N GLU A 170 -0.49 -2.57 -10.45
CA GLU A 170 0.12 -1.73 -9.42
C GLU A 170 0.69 -0.42 -9.99
N GLY A 171 0.67 0.63 -9.18
CA GLY A 171 1.10 1.98 -9.57
C GLY A 171 -0.03 2.85 -10.14
N ALA A 172 -1.16 2.30 -10.56
CA ALA A 172 -2.27 3.08 -11.10
C ALA A 172 -2.85 4.07 -10.08
N ASP A 173 -2.88 3.72 -8.80
CA ASP A 173 -3.35 4.59 -7.72
C ASP A 173 -2.44 5.82 -7.55
N GLU A 174 -1.15 5.60 -7.60
CA GLU A 174 -0.12 6.64 -7.43
C GLU A 174 -0.03 7.54 -8.64
N MET A 175 -0.20 6.98 -9.85
CA MET A 175 -0.13 7.78 -11.07
C MET A 175 -1.40 8.62 -11.32
N PHE A 176 -2.58 8.09 -11.00
CA PHE A 176 -3.85 8.72 -11.36
C PHE A 176 -4.70 9.17 -10.17
N GLY A 177 -4.15 9.22 -8.95
CA GLY A 177 -4.86 9.69 -7.77
C GLY A 177 -5.97 8.75 -7.31
N GLY A 178 -5.65 7.46 -7.13
CA GLY A 178 -6.65 6.41 -6.91
C GLY A 178 -7.05 6.17 -5.45
N TYR A 179 -6.30 6.69 -4.50
CA TYR A 179 -6.57 6.43 -3.09
C TYR A 179 -7.70 7.28 -2.53
N ASN A 180 -8.52 6.70 -1.67
CA ASN A 180 -9.65 7.41 -1.06
C ASN A 180 -9.20 8.64 -0.26
N GLU A 181 -8.00 8.60 0.32
CA GLU A 181 -7.38 9.70 1.07
C GLU A 181 -7.09 10.94 0.23
N TYR A 182 -7.11 10.83 -1.09
CA TYR A 182 -7.00 11.97 -2.01
C TYR A 182 -8.34 12.67 -2.25
N ASN A 183 -9.46 12.04 -1.86
CA ASN A 183 -10.80 12.55 -2.07
C ASN A 183 -11.41 13.01 -0.74
N ASP A 184 -11.14 14.23 -0.36
CA ASP A 184 -11.78 14.83 0.81
C ASP A 184 -13.29 14.98 0.57
N SER A 185 -14.12 14.65 1.55
CA SER A 185 -15.56 14.80 1.50
C SER A 185 -15.97 16.27 1.35
N LYS A 186 -17.23 16.54 0.97
CA LYS A 186 -17.73 17.92 0.82
C LYS A 186 -17.57 18.72 2.13
N ILE A 187 -17.83 18.11 3.27
CA ILE A 187 -17.70 18.75 4.58
C ILE A 187 -16.23 19.06 4.89
N GLU A 188 -15.33 18.12 4.60
CA GLU A 188 -13.88 18.31 4.77
C GLU A 188 -13.37 19.45 3.87
N LYS A 189 -13.81 19.52 2.61
CA LYS A 189 -13.46 20.60 1.68
C LYS A 189 -13.92 21.96 2.20
N ILE A 190 -15.14 22.06 2.73
CA ILE A 190 -15.66 23.29 3.35
C ILE A 190 -14.82 23.66 4.57
N TYR A 191 -14.50 22.69 5.45
CA TYR A 191 -13.65 22.95 6.61
C TYR A 191 -12.24 23.39 6.20
N LEU A 192 -11.65 22.75 5.18
CA LEU A 192 -10.34 23.11 4.63
C LEU A 192 -10.29 24.48 3.98
N SER A 193 -11.41 25.04 3.52
CA SER A 193 -11.46 26.42 2.97
C SER A 193 -11.27 27.50 4.05
N LEU A 194 -11.46 27.16 5.33
CA LEU A 194 -11.17 28.06 6.43
C LEU A 194 -9.65 28.23 6.61
N PRO A 195 -9.17 29.42 6.96
CA PRO A 195 -7.78 29.65 7.31
C PRO A 195 -7.28 28.71 8.41
N LEU A 196 -6.01 28.29 8.31
CA LEU A 196 -5.44 27.31 9.24
C LEU A 196 -5.55 27.71 10.71
N PHE A 197 -5.39 29.00 11.04
CA PHE A 197 -5.48 29.48 12.41
C PHE A 197 -6.89 29.29 13.00
N ILE A 198 -7.96 29.46 12.19
CA ILE A 198 -9.33 29.21 12.60
C ILE A 198 -9.53 27.71 12.86
N ARG A 199 -9.13 26.84 11.90
CA ARG A 199 -9.24 25.41 12.06
C ARG A 199 -8.47 24.88 13.27
N SER A 200 -7.27 25.43 13.51
CA SER A 200 -6.47 25.07 14.68
C SER A 200 -7.10 25.52 15.99
N GLY A 201 -7.75 26.68 16.01
CA GLY A 201 -8.54 27.16 17.15
C GLY A 201 -9.71 26.21 17.45
N ILE A 202 -10.49 25.86 16.42
CA ILE A 202 -11.61 24.90 16.55
C ILE A 202 -11.10 23.55 17.08
N ALA A 203 -10.00 23.02 16.53
CA ALA A 203 -9.43 21.76 16.96
C ALA A 203 -8.99 21.77 18.43
N LYS A 204 -8.40 22.87 18.91
CA LYS A 204 -8.02 23.04 20.33
C LYS A 204 -9.22 23.02 21.26
N VAL A 205 -10.31 23.70 20.89
CA VAL A 205 -11.56 23.74 21.69
C VAL A 205 -12.24 22.37 21.72
N ILE A 206 -12.24 21.65 20.58
CA ILE A 206 -12.92 20.35 20.46
C ILE A 206 -12.14 19.22 21.14
N LYS A 207 -10.82 19.31 21.19
CA LYS A 207 -9.95 18.23 21.70
C LYS A 207 -10.34 17.71 23.08
N PRO A 208 -10.63 18.55 24.11
CA PRO A 208 -11.02 18.08 25.45
C PRO A 208 -12.48 17.61 25.56
N LEU A 209 -13.34 17.85 24.55
CA LEU A 209 -14.75 17.48 24.64
C LEU A 209 -14.93 15.95 24.58
N PRO A 210 -16.06 15.41 25.09
CA PRO A 210 -16.42 14.01 24.89
C PRO A 210 -16.45 13.62 23.41
N TYR A 211 -16.36 12.31 23.11
CA TYR A 211 -16.42 11.83 21.73
C TYR A 211 -17.77 12.17 21.09
N PHE A 212 -17.71 12.67 19.86
CA PHE A 212 -18.85 12.82 18.95
C PHE A 212 -18.41 12.48 17.51
N LYS A 213 -19.37 12.12 16.66
CA LYS A 213 -19.11 11.78 15.26
C LYS A 213 -18.47 12.95 14.52
N GLY A 214 -17.27 12.75 13.95
CA GLY A 214 -16.51 13.78 13.25
C GLY A 214 -15.42 14.48 14.08
N LYS A 215 -15.35 14.26 15.41
CA LYS A 215 -14.35 14.87 16.29
C LYS A 215 -12.91 14.62 15.76
N HIS A 216 -12.57 13.38 15.42
CA HIS A 216 -11.26 13.04 14.87
C HIS A 216 -10.95 13.78 13.57
N THR A 217 -11.93 13.88 12.67
CA THR A 217 -11.80 14.61 11.41
C THR A 217 -11.49 16.08 11.67
N LEU A 218 -12.25 16.76 12.53
CA LEU A 218 -12.02 18.17 12.83
C LEU A 218 -10.65 18.42 13.48
N ILE A 219 -10.20 17.55 14.39
CA ILE A 219 -8.87 17.65 15.00
C ILE A 219 -7.78 17.40 13.94
N LYS A 220 -7.91 16.38 13.11
CA LYS A 220 -6.96 16.05 12.05
C LYS A 220 -6.82 17.20 11.04
N TYR A 221 -7.94 17.69 10.51
CA TYR A 221 -7.95 18.76 9.53
C TYR A 221 -7.72 20.16 10.13
N GLY A 222 -7.73 20.30 11.45
CA GLY A 222 -7.24 21.47 12.18
C GLY A 222 -5.73 21.67 12.13
N LYS A 223 -5.00 20.66 11.66
CA LYS A 223 -3.52 20.71 11.48
C LYS A 223 -3.17 21.05 10.02
N ASP A 224 -1.97 21.60 9.81
CA ASP A 224 -1.37 21.67 8.47
C ASP A 224 -1.17 20.26 7.89
N ILE A 225 -1.16 20.14 6.56
CA ILE A 225 -1.02 18.84 5.88
C ILE A 225 0.29 18.12 6.28
N SER A 226 1.37 18.86 6.51
CA SER A 226 2.65 18.30 6.97
C SER A 226 2.61 17.68 8.37
N LYS A 227 1.56 17.97 9.15
CA LYS A 227 1.32 17.43 10.50
C LYS A 227 0.10 16.49 10.56
N ARG A 228 -0.48 16.12 9.41
CA ARG A 228 -1.65 15.26 9.34
C ARG A 228 -1.59 14.16 8.28
N TYR A 229 -0.56 14.19 7.43
CA TYR A 229 -0.36 13.18 6.41
C TYR A 229 1.12 12.83 6.27
N TYR A 230 1.49 11.63 6.62
CA TYR A 230 2.82 11.06 6.36
C TYR A 230 2.71 9.71 5.64
N ASN A 231 1.57 9.04 5.75
CA ASN A 231 1.27 7.77 5.14
C ASN A 231 -0.25 7.52 5.22
N LYS A 232 -0.73 6.53 4.49
CA LYS A 232 -2.12 6.05 4.52
C LYS A 232 -2.43 5.16 5.72
N THR A 233 -1.42 4.56 6.31
CA THR A 233 -1.56 3.56 7.38
C THR A 233 -0.94 4.06 8.67
N GLU A 234 -1.70 4.82 9.45
CA GLU A 234 -1.40 5.08 10.85
C GLU A 234 -1.98 3.93 11.69
N MET A 235 -1.12 3.06 12.22
CA MET A 235 -1.55 1.89 12.99
C MET A 235 -1.74 2.21 14.46
N PHE A 236 -0.84 3.03 15.01
CA PHE A 236 -0.85 3.48 16.39
C PHE A 236 -0.87 5.00 16.43
N LEU A 237 -1.68 5.55 17.32
CA LEU A 237 -1.60 6.97 17.64
C LEU A 237 -0.31 7.24 18.42
N PRO A 238 0.32 8.44 18.27
CA PRO A 238 1.55 8.75 18.98
C PRO A 238 1.48 8.56 20.51
N GLU A 239 0.33 8.82 21.10
CA GLU A 239 0.07 8.65 22.52
C GLU A 239 -0.02 7.18 22.98
N GLU A 240 -0.32 6.24 22.09
CA GLU A 240 -0.42 4.81 22.40
C GLU A 240 0.94 4.11 22.41
N ILE A 241 1.90 4.63 21.65
CA ILE A 241 3.23 4.01 21.50
C ILE A 241 3.96 3.87 22.83
N PRO A 242 4.04 4.90 23.70
CA PRO A 242 4.71 4.79 24.99
C PRO A 242 4.06 3.82 25.98
N GLU A 243 2.81 3.44 25.76
CA GLU A 243 2.09 2.50 26.63
C GLU A 243 2.47 1.05 26.36
N ILE A 244 2.89 0.74 25.12
CA ILE A 244 3.15 -0.63 24.66
C ILE A 244 4.61 -0.90 24.31
N LEU A 245 5.36 0.12 23.87
CA LEU A 245 6.75 -0.02 23.43
C LEU A 245 7.71 0.31 24.59
N ASN A 246 8.75 -0.52 24.76
CA ASN A 246 9.80 -0.25 25.74
C ASN A 246 10.46 1.11 25.46
N LYS A 247 10.64 1.91 26.51
CA LYS A 247 11.13 3.29 26.44
C LYS A 247 12.43 3.47 25.65
N LYS A 248 13.32 2.48 25.67
CA LYS A 248 14.58 2.53 24.91
C LYS A 248 14.44 2.52 23.40
N TYR A 249 13.25 2.16 22.88
CA TYR A 249 12.93 2.14 21.45
C TYR A 249 12.02 3.29 21.04
N ILE A 250 11.62 4.15 21.94
CA ILE A 250 10.84 5.35 21.61
C ILE A 250 11.77 6.37 20.99
N SER A 251 11.46 6.79 19.77
CA SER A 251 12.21 7.82 19.04
C SER A 251 11.61 9.21 19.28
N ASP A 252 12.49 10.22 19.42
CA ASP A 252 12.07 11.63 19.44
C ASP A 252 11.66 12.14 18.05
N ILE A 253 11.99 11.40 17.00
CA ILE A 253 11.65 11.75 15.62
C ILE A 253 10.29 11.16 15.26
N SER A 254 9.33 12.02 14.98
CA SER A 254 8.00 11.58 14.52
C SER A 254 8.00 11.24 13.03
N PRO A 255 7.06 10.40 12.54
CA PRO A 255 6.87 10.15 11.11
C PRO A 255 6.61 11.44 10.31
N TYR A 256 6.00 12.45 10.92
CA TYR A 256 5.77 13.75 10.31
C TYR A 256 7.07 14.52 10.07
N ASP A 257 8.04 14.41 10.99
CA ASP A 257 9.35 15.05 10.84
C ASP A 257 10.13 14.44 9.68
N LEU A 258 10.05 13.14 9.49
CA LEU A 258 10.65 12.42 8.35
C LEU A 258 10.05 12.87 7.01
N CYS A 259 8.76 13.16 6.97
CA CYS A 259 8.05 13.61 5.76
C CYS A 259 8.13 15.12 5.52
N LYS A 260 8.57 15.89 6.51
CA LYS A 260 8.62 17.36 6.42
C LYS A 260 9.40 17.87 5.21
N PRO A 261 10.61 17.39 4.87
CA PRO A 261 11.34 17.87 3.68
C PRO A 261 10.52 17.72 2.39
N PHE A 262 9.80 16.62 2.23
CA PHE A 262 8.97 16.36 1.05
C PHE A 262 7.72 17.26 1.00
N HIS A 263 7.15 17.58 2.16
CA HIS A 263 6.09 18.57 2.25
C HIS A 263 6.58 19.98 1.91
N ASP A 264 7.80 20.33 2.31
CA ASP A 264 8.42 21.64 2.00
C ASP A 264 8.68 21.77 0.49
N GLU A 265 9.11 20.69 -0.20
CA GLU A 265 9.30 20.66 -1.65
C GLU A 265 8.00 20.83 -2.43
N THR A 266 6.87 20.46 -1.86
CA THR A 266 5.55 20.60 -2.47
C THR A 266 4.75 21.80 -1.93
N LYS A 267 5.40 22.71 -1.21
CA LYS A 267 4.76 23.90 -0.68
C LYS A 267 4.12 24.71 -1.81
N GLY A 268 2.88 25.15 -1.61
CA GLY A 268 2.10 25.87 -2.63
C GLY A 268 1.38 24.99 -3.67
N LYS A 269 1.62 23.67 -3.69
CA LYS A 269 0.78 22.72 -4.42
C LYS A 269 -0.50 22.41 -3.62
N ASN A 270 -1.54 21.93 -4.30
CA ASN A 270 -2.76 21.50 -3.61
C ASN A 270 -2.52 20.22 -2.78
N ASP A 271 -3.42 19.94 -1.82
CA ASP A 271 -3.28 18.83 -0.89
C ASP A 271 -3.24 17.45 -1.57
N ILE A 272 -3.92 17.27 -2.71
CA ILE A 272 -3.89 16.01 -3.47
C ILE A 272 -2.47 15.74 -3.96
N LEU A 273 -1.83 16.69 -4.64
CA LEU A 273 -0.46 16.53 -5.12
C LEU A 273 0.54 16.34 -3.98
N ARG A 274 0.34 17.04 -2.86
CA ARG A 274 1.19 16.89 -1.67
C ARG A 274 1.09 15.50 -1.07
N LYS A 275 -0.13 14.94 -0.97
CA LYS A 275 -0.35 13.55 -0.52
C LYS A 275 0.27 12.55 -1.51
N MET A 276 0.01 12.71 -2.81
CA MET A 276 0.59 11.85 -3.85
C MET A 276 2.12 11.88 -3.85
N TYR A 277 2.73 13.05 -3.61
CA TYR A 277 4.18 13.17 -3.54
C TYR A 277 4.78 12.42 -2.35
N ILE A 278 4.12 12.45 -1.19
CA ILE A 278 4.50 11.64 -0.04
C ILE A 278 4.40 10.15 -0.40
N ASP A 279 3.30 9.72 -1.01
CA ASP A 279 3.10 8.31 -1.35
C ASP A 279 4.11 7.82 -2.41
N LEU A 280 4.47 8.64 -3.39
CA LEU A 280 5.53 8.34 -4.37
C LEU A 280 6.91 8.15 -3.74
N ASN A 281 7.22 8.85 -2.65
CA ASN A 281 8.53 8.79 -2.02
C ASN A 281 8.62 7.77 -0.87
N PHE A 282 7.48 7.42 -0.25
CA PHE A 282 7.45 6.54 0.92
C PHE A 282 6.63 5.28 0.68
N TRP A 283 5.35 5.43 0.32
CA TRP A 283 4.42 4.31 0.23
C TRP A 283 4.72 3.40 -0.96
N LEU A 284 4.86 3.98 -2.14
CA LEU A 284 5.11 3.22 -3.36
C LEU A 284 6.42 2.41 -3.29
N PRO A 285 7.59 3.00 -3.00
CA PRO A 285 8.84 2.25 -3.00
C PRO A 285 9.01 1.32 -1.80
N ASN A 286 8.60 1.74 -0.60
CA ASN A 286 8.91 1.02 0.64
C ASN A 286 7.81 0.05 1.10
N ASP A 287 6.65 0.03 0.44
CA ASP A 287 5.58 -0.91 0.74
C ASP A 287 5.06 -1.60 -0.52
N ILE A 288 4.50 -0.84 -1.48
CA ILE A 288 3.83 -1.42 -2.65
C ILE A 288 4.83 -2.20 -3.53
N LEU A 289 5.90 -1.55 -3.97
CA LEU A 289 6.88 -2.20 -4.84
C LEU A 289 7.77 -3.18 -4.07
N LEU A 290 8.11 -2.87 -2.82
CA LEU A 290 8.91 -3.76 -1.99
C LEU A 290 8.23 -5.12 -1.82
N LYS A 291 6.96 -5.14 -1.37
CA LYS A 291 6.24 -6.41 -1.22
C LYS A 291 6.00 -7.11 -2.55
N ALA A 292 5.72 -6.35 -3.62
CA ALA A 292 5.49 -6.89 -4.95
C ALA A 292 6.73 -7.63 -5.46
N ASP A 293 7.88 -7.01 -5.39
CA ASP A 293 9.16 -7.60 -5.77
C ASP A 293 9.52 -8.79 -4.87
N LYS A 294 9.52 -8.60 -3.55
CA LYS A 294 9.91 -9.66 -2.60
C LYS A 294 9.05 -10.91 -2.73
N MET A 295 7.73 -10.77 -2.87
CA MET A 295 6.83 -11.92 -2.94
C MET A 295 6.84 -12.60 -4.31
N SER A 296 6.98 -11.84 -5.39
CA SER A 296 7.11 -12.43 -6.72
C SER A 296 8.46 -13.12 -6.90
N MET A 297 9.56 -12.50 -6.46
CA MET A 297 10.89 -13.07 -6.53
C MET A 297 11.11 -14.26 -5.59
N ALA A 298 10.46 -14.28 -4.40
CA ALA A 298 10.44 -15.47 -3.55
C ALA A 298 9.88 -16.72 -4.25
N ASN A 299 9.07 -16.51 -5.30
CA ASN A 299 8.51 -17.56 -6.13
C ASN A 299 9.15 -17.62 -7.55
N SER A 300 10.23 -16.88 -7.81
CA SER A 300 10.90 -16.81 -9.12
C SER A 300 9.95 -16.40 -10.26
N VAL A 301 9.13 -15.38 -10.02
CA VAL A 301 8.24 -14.75 -10.99
C VAL A 301 8.67 -13.30 -11.20
N GLU A 302 8.89 -12.90 -12.43
CA GLU A 302 9.13 -11.50 -12.78
C GLU A 302 7.80 -10.76 -12.86
N LEU A 303 7.62 -9.79 -11.98
CA LEU A 303 6.43 -8.91 -11.96
C LEU A 303 6.72 -7.63 -12.73
N ARG A 304 5.87 -7.30 -13.71
CA ARG A 304 5.95 -6.07 -14.49
C ARG A 304 4.76 -5.17 -14.20
N VAL A 305 5.03 -3.86 -14.11
CA VAL A 305 4.08 -2.83 -13.66
C VAL A 305 3.91 -1.71 -14.69
N PRO A 306 3.11 -1.91 -15.75
CA PRO A 306 2.99 -0.97 -16.87
C PRO A 306 2.58 0.44 -16.45
N PHE A 307 1.83 0.62 -15.36
CA PHE A 307 1.45 1.94 -14.87
C PHE A 307 2.63 2.77 -14.35
N LEU A 308 3.76 2.14 -14.04
CA LEU A 308 4.97 2.82 -13.56
C LEU A 308 6.01 3.04 -14.65
N ASP A 309 5.65 2.84 -15.92
CA ASP A 309 6.50 3.24 -17.04
C ASP A 309 6.82 4.73 -16.97
N LYS A 310 8.07 5.09 -17.37
CA LYS A 310 8.51 6.49 -17.33
C LYS A 310 7.65 7.40 -18.20
N GLU A 311 7.09 6.90 -19.30
CA GLU A 311 6.22 7.71 -20.18
C GLU A 311 4.84 7.92 -19.52
N VAL A 312 4.34 6.95 -18.76
CA VAL A 312 3.14 7.14 -17.94
C VAL A 312 3.40 8.18 -16.85
N TRP A 313 4.58 8.16 -16.20
CA TRP A 313 4.97 9.21 -15.26
C TRP A 313 5.05 10.59 -15.94
N ASN A 314 5.63 10.67 -17.13
CA ASN A 314 5.77 11.94 -17.87
C ASN A 314 4.42 12.62 -18.16
N ILE A 315 3.35 11.84 -18.23
CA ILE A 315 1.98 12.36 -18.36
C ILE A 315 1.38 12.65 -16.99
N SER A 316 1.48 11.70 -16.06
CA SER A 316 0.91 11.83 -14.73
C SER A 316 1.41 13.08 -14.00
N LYS A 317 2.70 13.40 -14.08
CA LYS A 317 3.29 14.58 -13.43
C LYS A 317 2.73 15.92 -13.91
N LYS A 318 2.10 15.95 -15.10
CA LYS A 318 1.51 17.12 -15.74
C LYS A 318 0.00 17.19 -15.62
N LEU A 319 -0.62 16.08 -15.21
CA LEU A 319 -2.07 15.92 -15.19
C LEU A 319 -2.70 16.82 -14.11
N PRO A 320 -3.66 17.69 -14.46
CA PRO A 320 -4.39 18.48 -13.46
C PRO A 320 -5.15 17.60 -12.48
N THR A 321 -5.08 17.91 -11.20
CA THR A 321 -5.75 17.11 -10.14
C THR A 321 -7.25 17.00 -10.30
N LYS A 322 -7.90 17.98 -10.95
CA LYS A 322 -9.34 17.91 -11.30
C LYS A 322 -9.68 16.77 -12.27
N TYR A 323 -8.69 16.23 -13.00
CA TYR A 323 -8.84 15.07 -13.87
C TYR A 323 -8.41 13.76 -13.18
N MET A 324 -7.72 13.84 -12.05
CA MET A 324 -7.39 12.70 -11.20
C MET A 324 -8.54 12.37 -10.24
N VAL A 325 -9.05 13.39 -9.55
CA VAL A 325 -10.18 13.27 -8.60
C VAL A 325 -11.25 14.27 -9.00
N HIS A 326 -12.43 13.78 -9.38
CA HIS A 326 -13.55 14.58 -9.86
C HIS A 326 -14.87 14.07 -9.28
N ASP A 327 -15.67 14.95 -8.71
CA ASP A 327 -16.99 14.66 -8.13
C ASP A 327 -17.04 13.42 -7.22
N GLY A 328 -16.01 13.27 -6.39
CA GLY A 328 -15.91 12.14 -5.47
C GLY A 328 -15.38 10.86 -6.11
N GLN A 329 -15.09 10.84 -7.41
CA GLN A 329 -14.50 9.71 -8.10
C GLN A 329 -12.97 9.88 -8.20
N THR A 330 -12.25 8.89 -7.70
CA THR A 330 -10.79 8.76 -7.82
C THR A 330 -10.43 8.10 -9.15
N LYS A 331 -9.21 8.34 -9.67
CA LYS A 331 -8.74 7.89 -11.00
C LYS A 331 -9.65 8.34 -12.13
N TYR A 332 -10.25 9.51 -12.02
CA TYR A 332 -11.34 9.91 -12.91
C TYR A 332 -11.01 9.75 -14.40
N ILE A 333 -9.94 10.37 -14.89
CA ILE A 333 -9.56 10.29 -16.31
C ILE A 333 -9.19 8.86 -16.72
N PHE A 334 -8.47 8.12 -15.86
CA PHE A 334 -8.11 6.74 -16.15
C PHE A 334 -9.37 5.84 -16.25
N ARG A 335 -10.35 6.02 -15.35
CA ARG A 335 -11.62 5.28 -15.45
C ARG A 335 -12.36 5.58 -16.74
N LYS A 336 -12.35 6.85 -17.20
CA LYS A 336 -12.95 7.24 -18.48
C LYS A 336 -12.27 6.58 -19.68
N VAL A 337 -10.95 6.46 -19.62
CA VAL A 337 -10.19 5.70 -20.63
C VAL A 337 -10.54 4.21 -20.55
N ALA A 338 -10.64 3.65 -19.34
CA ALA A 338 -10.94 2.24 -19.13
C ALA A 338 -12.36 1.86 -19.57
N GLU A 339 -13.35 2.73 -19.38
CA GLU A 339 -14.75 2.52 -19.85
C GLU A 339 -14.84 2.25 -21.37
N LYS A 340 -13.81 2.59 -22.14
CA LYS A 340 -13.79 2.37 -23.60
C LYS A 340 -13.30 0.96 -24.01
N VAL A 341 -12.70 0.20 -23.08
CA VAL A 341 -12.05 -1.08 -23.38
C VAL A 341 -12.45 -2.23 -22.46
N ILE A 342 -13.03 -1.94 -21.31
CA ILE A 342 -13.57 -2.94 -20.39
C ILE A 342 -15.06 -2.71 -20.17
N PRO A 343 -15.85 -3.75 -19.88
CA PRO A 343 -17.28 -3.59 -19.59
C PRO A 343 -17.50 -2.62 -18.42
N GLU A 344 -18.61 -1.89 -18.48
CA GLU A 344 -18.92 -0.79 -17.57
C GLU A 344 -18.91 -1.20 -16.09
N GLU A 345 -19.37 -2.39 -15.77
CA GLU A 345 -19.41 -2.91 -14.39
C GLU A 345 -18.01 -3.00 -13.74
N TRP A 346 -16.94 -3.37 -14.50
CA TRP A 346 -15.56 -3.40 -14.00
C TRP A 346 -14.96 -1.99 -13.97
N ALA A 347 -15.24 -1.15 -14.96
CA ALA A 347 -14.71 0.22 -15.00
C ALA A 347 -15.24 1.08 -13.85
N LYS A 348 -16.52 0.92 -13.47
CA LYS A 348 -17.18 1.66 -12.39
C LYS A 348 -17.05 1.00 -11.02
N ARG A 349 -16.58 -0.24 -10.94
CA ARG A 349 -16.49 -1.00 -9.70
C ARG A 349 -15.66 -0.25 -8.65
N ARG A 350 -16.20 -0.22 -7.44
CA ARG A 350 -15.46 0.33 -6.28
C ARG A 350 -14.28 -0.59 -5.93
N LYS A 351 -13.11 -0.01 -5.70
CA LYS A 351 -11.95 -0.74 -5.23
C LYS A 351 -12.21 -1.35 -3.85
N LEU A 352 -12.00 -2.66 -3.71
CA LEU A 352 -12.06 -3.37 -2.42
C LEU A 352 -10.68 -3.52 -1.79
N GLY A 353 -9.60 -3.48 -2.57
CA GLY A 353 -8.25 -3.82 -2.14
C GLY A 353 -8.08 -5.33 -1.98
N PHE A 354 -7.11 -5.76 -1.17
CA PHE A 354 -6.99 -7.15 -0.72
C PHE A 354 -7.58 -7.27 0.69
N PRO A 355 -8.86 -7.61 0.85
CA PRO A 355 -9.46 -7.78 2.17
C PRO A 355 -8.96 -9.10 2.77
N VAL A 356 -8.07 -8.99 3.76
CA VAL A 356 -7.53 -10.14 4.49
C VAL A 356 -8.27 -10.28 5.81
N PRO A 357 -8.87 -11.44 6.12
CA PRO A 357 -9.70 -11.63 7.32
C PRO A 357 -8.90 -11.89 8.60
N PHE A 358 -7.66 -11.39 8.73
CA PHE A 358 -6.82 -11.63 9.90
C PHE A 358 -7.52 -11.27 11.21
N GLY A 359 -8.20 -10.11 11.28
CA GLY A 359 -8.95 -9.71 12.46
C GLY A 359 -10.07 -10.69 12.82
N ASN A 360 -10.71 -11.32 11.84
CA ASN A 360 -11.74 -12.32 12.08
C ASN A 360 -11.12 -13.64 12.58
N TRP A 361 -10.02 -14.09 11.96
CA TRP A 361 -9.36 -15.31 12.36
C TRP A 361 -8.85 -15.26 13.80
N ILE A 362 -8.27 -14.18 14.27
CA ILE A 362 -7.82 -14.07 15.67
C ILE A 362 -8.95 -13.94 16.68
N GLN A 363 -10.22 -13.96 16.24
CA GLN A 363 -11.40 -14.20 17.08
C GLN A 363 -11.76 -15.69 17.18
N GLU A 364 -11.11 -16.56 16.42
CA GLU A 364 -11.19 -18.00 16.56
C GLU A 364 -10.13 -18.49 17.57
N GLU A 365 -10.52 -19.36 18.50
CA GLU A 365 -9.67 -19.82 19.61
C GLU A 365 -8.31 -20.35 19.14
N LYS A 366 -8.26 -21.06 18.01
CA LYS A 366 -7.06 -21.63 17.42
C LYS A 366 -6.00 -20.55 17.13
N TYR A 367 -6.41 -19.49 16.42
CA TYR A 367 -5.49 -18.44 15.99
C TYR A 367 -5.21 -17.43 17.10
N TYR A 368 -6.18 -17.19 17.98
CA TYR A 368 -5.98 -16.44 19.21
C TYR A 368 -4.85 -17.07 20.05
N LYS A 369 -4.91 -18.39 20.31
CA LYS A 369 -3.87 -19.11 21.06
C LYS A 369 -2.50 -18.99 20.39
N LYS A 370 -2.43 -19.12 19.06
CA LYS A 370 -1.17 -18.99 18.29
C LYS A 370 -0.53 -17.62 18.46
N VAL A 371 -1.32 -16.53 18.41
CA VAL A 371 -0.83 -15.17 18.64
C VAL A 371 -0.44 -14.95 20.10
N LYS A 372 -1.24 -15.44 21.04
CA LYS A 372 -0.98 -15.33 22.48
C LYS A 372 0.29 -16.06 22.89
N GLU A 373 0.56 -17.24 22.33
CA GLU A 373 1.80 -17.98 22.53
C GLU A 373 3.02 -17.13 22.10
N MET A 374 2.97 -16.50 20.92
CA MET A 374 4.03 -15.61 20.45
C MET A 374 4.22 -14.41 21.40
N PHE A 375 3.13 -13.77 21.84
CA PHE A 375 3.18 -12.61 22.72
C PHE A 375 3.77 -12.92 24.12
N ASN A 376 3.75 -14.18 24.54
CA ASN A 376 4.27 -14.62 25.83
C ASN A 376 5.71 -15.15 25.79
N LYS A 377 6.36 -15.24 24.61
CA LYS A 377 7.78 -15.62 24.52
C LYS A 377 8.68 -14.67 25.30
N ASP A 378 9.79 -15.16 25.82
CA ASP A 378 10.67 -14.40 26.74
C ASP A 378 11.22 -13.13 26.09
N PHE A 379 11.67 -13.21 24.83
CA PHE A 379 12.27 -12.08 24.11
C PHE A 379 11.31 -10.91 23.87
N VAL A 380 10.01 -11.11 24.00
CA VAL A 380 8.98 -10.09 23.73
C VAL A 380 9.12 -8.90 24.70
N SER A 381 9.48 -9.17 25.97
CA SER A 381 9.70 -8.14 26.99
C SER A 381 10.84 -7.17 26.65
N GLU A 382 11.73 -7.55 25.72
CA GLU A 382 12.77 -6.66 25.20
C GLU A 382 12.14 -5.43 24.51
N PHE A 383 11.03 -5.62 23.79
CA PHE A 383 10.41 -4.61 22.93
C PHE A 383 9.11 -4.06 23.49
N PHE A 384 8.28 -4.91 24.07
CA PHE A 384 6.90 -4.59 24.41
C PHE A 384 6.55 -4.91 25.85
N ASP A 385 5.60 -4.14 26.39
CA ASP A 385 4.88 -4.50 27.60
C ASP A 385 3.95 -5.68 27.29
N LYS A 386 4.28 -6.88 27.82
CA LYS A 386 3.53 -8.11 27.55
C LYS A 386 2.07 -8.01 28.02
N ASP A 387 1.83 -7.39 29.17
CA ASP A 387 0.49 -7.29 29.73
C ASP A 387 -0.39 -6.43 28.82
N LYS A 388 0.14 -5.31 28.33
CA LYS A 388 -0.56 -4.39 27.43
C LYS A 388 -0.88 -5.01 26.07
N ILE A 389 0.06 -5.73 25.44
CA ILE A 389 -0.20 -6.37 24.15
C ILE A 389 -1.13 -7.57 24.29
N ASN A 390 -1.10 -8.31 25.41
CA ASN A 390 -2.07 -9.36 25.70
C ASN A 390 -3.46 -8.78 25.98
N GLU A 391 -3.59 -7.70 26.77
CA GLU A 391 -4.85 -6.97 26.97
C GLU A 391 -5.48 -6.55 25.64
N MET A 392 -4.66 -6.01 24.71
CA MET A 392 -5.11 -5.62 23.36
C MET A 392 -5.65 -6.84 22.58
N LEU A 393 -4.98 -7.99 22.65
CA LEU A 393 -5.39 -9.22 22.02
C LEU A 393 -6.68 -9.77 22.63
N ASP A 394 -6.78 -9.80 23.97
CA ASP A 394 -7.94 -10.28 24.71
C ASP A 394 -9.17 -9.41 24.45
N ASN A 395 -9.01 -8.08 24.40
CA ASN A 395 -10.08 -7.14 24.05
C ASN A 395 -10.58 -7.36 22.62
N HIS A 396 -9.68 -7.67 21.69
CA HIS A 396 -10.07 -7.99 20.32
C HIS A 396 -10.81 -9.33 20.22
N TYR A 397 -10.32 -10.37 20.87
CA TYR A 397 -10.94 -11.69 20.92
C TYR A 397 -12.35 -11.64 21.51
N ASN A 398 -12.54 -10.88 22.58
CA ASN A 398 -13.82 -10.69 23.26
C ASN A 398 -14.74 -9.64 22.60
N ASN A 399 -14.40 -9.11 21.42
CA ASN A 399 -15.15 -8.08 20.70
C ASN A 399 -15.35 -6.75 21.48
N ILE A 400 -14.48 -6.44 22.46
CA ILE A 400 -14.49 -5.18 23.21
C ILE A 400 -13.91 -4.05 22.34
N GLU A 401 -12.79 -4.33 21.63
CA GLU A 401 -12.14 -3.39 20.72
C GLU A 401 -11.65 -4.07 19.44
N ARG A 402 -11.63 -3.32 18.34
CA ARG A 402 -11.14 -3.82 17.04
C ARG A 402 -9.66 -3.50 16.84
N ASN A 403 -8.78 -4.35 17.37
CA ASN A 403 -7.33 -4.15 17.35
C ASN A 403 -6.57 -4.98 16.28
N GLY A 404 -7.27 -5.66 15.36
CA GLY A 404 -6.66 -6.62 14.43
C GLY A 404 -5.44 -6.11 13.68
N LYS A 405 -5.43 -4.84 13.20
CA LYS A 405 -4.28 -4.25 12.50
C LYS A 405 -3.09 -4.01 13.43
N LYS A 406 -3.34 -3.54 14.66
CA LYS A 406 -2.31 -3.31 15.68
C LYS A 406 -1.65 -4.63 16.08
N ILE A 407 -2.48 -5.64 16.35
CA ILE A 407 -2.03 -7.00 16.69
C ILE A 407 -1.18 -7.58 15.55
N TYR A 408 -1.63 -7.46 14.29
CA TYR A 408 -0.87 -7.94 13.15
C TYR A 408 0.51 -7.27 13.04
N THR A 409 0.58 -5.97 13.28
CA THR A 409 1.84 -5.21 13.25
C THR A 409 2.84 -5.72 14.28
N ILE A 410 2.40 -5.94 15.52
CA ILE A 410 3.26 -6.49 16.59
C ILE A 410 3.63 -7.94 16.27
N TYR A 411 2.65 -8.76 15.89
CA TYR A 411 2.82 -10.18 15.62
C TYR A 411 3.84 -10.45 14.51
N THR A 412 3.75 -9.71 13.38
CA THR A 412 4.70 -9.86 12.27
C THR A 412 6.09 -9.39 12.60
N PHE A 413 6.24 -8.33 13.42
CA PHE A 413 7.54 -7.90 13.95
C PHE A 413 8.18 -9.00 14.81
N LEU A 414 7.40 -9.63 15.70
CA LEU A 414 7.90 -10.69 16.58
C LEU A 414 8.31 -11.94 15.79
N ILE A 415 7.53 -12.34 14.77
CA ILE A 415 7.89 -13.44 13.86
C ILE A 415 9.20 -13.15 13.14
N TRP A 416 9.35 -11.92 12.62
CA TRP A 416 10.57 -11.50 11.96
C TRP A 416 11.77 -11.55 12.91
N TYR A 417 11.62 -11.00 14.13
CA TYR A 417 12.70 -11.00 15.12
C TYR A 417 13.09 -12.41 15.55
N GLU A 418 12.12 -13.26 15.79
CA GLU A 418 12.37 -14.67 16.11
C GLU A 418 13.15 -15.37 14.99
N ARG A 419 12.75 -15.13 13.72
CA ARG A 419 13.39 -15.75 12.56
C ARG A 419 14.86 -15.34 12.41
N PHE A 420 15.17 -14.05 12.56
CA PHE A 420 16.50 -13.52 12.29
C PHE A 420 17.46 -13.54 13.50
N PHE A 421 16.94 -13.49 14.72
CA PHE A 421 17.78 -13.29 15.90
C PHE A 421 17.69 -14.40 16.96
N ILE A 422 16.67 -15.26 16.87
CA ILE A 422 16.49 -16.35 17.85
C ILE A 422 16.72 -17.72 17.20
N THR A 423 16.09 -18.00 16.06
CA THR A 423 16.06 -19.36 15.46
C THR A 423 17.32 -19.69 14.65
N GLU A 424 18.04 -18.70 14.11
CA GLU A 424 19.26 -18.88 13.28
C GLU A 424 20.59 -18.83 14.10
N LYS A 425 20.54 -19.05 15.40
CA LYS A 425 21.75 -19.17 16.21
C LYS A 425 22.26 -20.58 16.24
#